data_b690cb7400e30fc987d47069806f59e2
#
_entry.id   b690cb7400e30fc987d47069806f59e2
#
_cell.length_a   1.000
_cell.length_b   1.000
_cell.length_c   1.000
_cell.angle_alpha   90.00
_cell.angle_beta   90.00
_cell.angle_gamma   90.00
#
_symmetry.space_group_name_H-M   'P 1'
#
loop_
_entity.id
_entity.type
_entity.pdbx_description
1 polymer ?
#
loop_
_entity_poly.entity_id
_entity_poly.type
_entity_poly.pdbx_seq_one_letter_code
_entity_poly.pdbx_strand_id
1 'polypeptide(L)'
;IRNLLATMFPVIRKLHSDDQWHAKIRAFMQHHRAETPYFLQLPQEFLAFLQNEDEMQDDDYPFLLELAHYEYVELALSISEDHNNLEGVVPDGDLLAQVPVKSVLAWVYAYQYPVHRINRDYTPAEPAEQPVFIAVYRRSDDSVGFLELNPVTARLLEAIDNNDEQQTGEALLRSLAEEINYADADALVK
;
A
#
# COMPACT_ATOMS: atom_id res chain seq x y z
N ILE A 1 -17.58 -1.50 -17.76
CA ILE A 1 -16.82 -2.22 -16.73
C ILE A 1 -15.41 -2.55 -17.24
N ARG A 2 -15.25 -3.31 -18.35
CA ARG A 2 -13.96 -3.76 -18.88
C ARG A 2 -12.94 -2.62 -19.06
N ASN A 3 -13.31 -1.55 -19.73
CA ASN A 3 -12.42 -0.41 -19.98
C ASN A 3 -12.12 0.37 -18.70
N LEU A 4 -13.07 0.44 -17.79
CA LEU A 4 -12.91 1.09 -16.50
C LEU A 4 -11.88 0.34 -15.64
N LEU A 5 -12.04 -0.98 -15.48
CA LEU A 5 -11.05 -1.80 -14.76
C LEU A 5 -9.67 -1.79 -15.44
N ALA A 6 -9.61 -1.75 -16.77
CA ALA A 6 -8.34 -1.63 -17.49
C ALA A 6 -7.61 -0.29 -17.22
N THR A 7 -8.35 0.77 -16.92
CA THR A 7 -7.77 2.05 -16.52
C THR A 7 -7.33 2.05 -15.07
N MET A 8 -8.06 1.35 -14.20
CA MET A 8 -7.78 1.28 -12.77
C MET A 8 -6.67 0.28 -12.42
N PHE A 9 -6.47 -0.74 -13.27
CA PHE A 9 -5.43 -1.77 -13.13
C PHE A 9 -4.55 -1.85 -14.37
N PRO A 10 -3.80 -0.77 -14.70
CA PRO A 10 -3.09 -0.65 -15.95
C PRO A 10 -1.92 -1.63 -16.10
N VAL A 11 -1.23 -2.00 -15.02
CA VAL A 11 -0.13 -2.96 -15.07
C VAL A 11 -0.70 -4.37 -15.25
N ILE A 12 -1.68 -4.77 -14.45
CA ILE A 12 -2.37 -6.05 -14.61
C ILE A 12 -2.91 -6.19 -16.03
N ARG A 13 -3.57 -5.14 -16.56
CA ARG A 13 -4.08 -5.15 -17.92
C ARG A 13 -2.99 -5.37 -18.96
N LYS A 14 -1.81 -4.79 -18.77
CA LYS A 14 -0.67 -4.96 -19.70
C LYS A 14 -0.03 -6.34 -19.63
N LEU A 15 -0.09 -7.00 -18.47
CA LEU A 15 0.44 -8.35 -18.29
C LEU A 15 -0.41 -9.43 -18.96
N HIS A 16 -1.70 -9.19 -19.12
CA HIS A 16 -2.65 -10.13 -19.72
C HIS A 16 -2.85 -9.85 -21.21
N SER A 17 -2.99 -10.90 -22.01
CA SER A 17 -3.51 -10.78 -23.37
C SER A 17 -4.97 -10.31 -23.36
N ASP A 18 -5.49 -9.90 -24.51
CA ASP A 18 -6.89 -9.48 -24.62
C ASP A 18 -7.87 -10.61 -24.22
N ASP A 19 -7.57 -11.85 -24.62
CA ASP A 19 -8.42 -13.01 -24.31
C ASP A 19 -8.39 -13.33 -22.81
N GLN A 20 -7.22 -13.35 -22.18
CA GLN A 20 -7.08 -13.55 -20.72
C GLN A 20 -7.79 -12.46 -19.93
N TRP A 21 -7.57 -11.18 -20.30
CA TRP A 21 -8.26 -10.07 -19.66
C TRP A 21 -9.78 -10.18 -19.79
N HIS A 22 -10.28 -10.52 -20.98
CA HIS A 22 -11.70 -10.70 -21.21
C HIS A 22 -12.28 -11.87 -20.41
N ALA A 23 -11.54 -12.99 -20.29
CA ALA A 23 -11.95 -14.13 -19.49
C ALA A 23 -12.05 -13.74 -18.01
N LYS A 24 -11.05 -13.04 -17.46
CA LYS A 24 -11.02 -12.58 -16.08
C LYS A 24 -12.17 -11.62 -15.75
N ILE A 25 -12.42 -10.64 -16.61
CA ILE A 25 -13.56 -9.71 -16.42
C ILE A 25 -14.90 -10.44 -16.55
N ARG A 26 -15.01 -11.44 -17.41
CA ARG A 26 -16.22 -12.25 -17.52
C ARG A 26 -16.47 -13.09 -16.26
N ALA A 27 -15.43 -13.73 -15.71
CA ALA A 27 -15.50 -14.47 -14.46
C ALA A 27 -15.92 -13.53 -13.32
N PHE A 28 -15.31 -12.37 -13.19
CA PHE A 28 -15.72 -11.35 -12.23
C PHE A 28 -17.21 -11.00 -12.36
N MET A 29 -17.70 -10.72 -13.56
CA MET A 29 -19.11 -10.37 -13.79
C MET A 29 -20.09 -11.54 -13.54
N GLN A 30 -19.65 -12.79 -13.66
CA GLN A 30 -20.48 -13.97 -13.48
C GLN A 30 -20.55 -14.41 -12.02
N HIS A 31 -19.45 -14.35 -11.31
CA HIS A 31 -19.31 -14.93 -9.98
C HIS A 31 -19.40 -13.87 -8.88
N HIS A 32 -18.96 -12.65 -9.17
CA HIS A 32 -19.08 -11.54 -8.22
C HIS A 32 -20.43 -10.85 -8.37
N ARG A 33 -21.20 -10.86 -7.29
CA ARG A 33 -22.46 -10.11 -7.22
C ARG A 33 -22.13 -8.68 -6.79
N ALA A 34 -22.18 -7.74 -7.74
CA ALA A 34 -21.96 -6.32 -7.44
C ALA A 34 -22.90 -5.85 -6.32
N GLU A 35 -22.34 -5.35 -5.24
CA GLU A 35 -23.07 -4.87 -4.06
C GLU A 35 -23.30 -3.35 -4.12
N THR A 36 -22.56 -2.65 -4.99
CA THR A 36 -22.63 -1.20 -5.11
C THR A 36 -23.03 -0.72 -6.51
N PRO A 37 -23.87 0.32 -6.61
CA PRO A 37 -24.13 1.00 -7.88
C PRO A 37 -23.04 2.01 -8.25
N TYR A 38 -22.04 2.23 -7.38
CA TYR A 38 -21.03 3.27 -7.57
C TYR A 38 -19.79 2.73 -8.31
N PHE A 39 -19.51 3.27 -9.47
CA PHE A 39 -18.38 2.87 -10.30
C PHE A 39 -17.01 3.05 -9.62
N LEU A 40 -16.87 3.99 -8.70
CA LEU A 40 -15.64 4.21 -7.94
C LEU A 40 -15.34 3.09 -6.93
N GLN A 41 -16.32 2.29 -6.55
CA GLN A 41 -16.15 1.14 -5.66
C GLN A 41 -15.88 -0.17 -6.42
N LEU A 42 -16.03 -0.17 -7.74
CA LEU A 42 -15.79 -1.35 -8.58
C LEU A 42 -14.37 -1.93 -8.45
N PRO A 43 -13.29 -1.13 -8.31
CA PRO A 43 -11.96 -1.68 -8.09
C PRO A 43 -11.85 -2.45 -6.78
N GLN A 44 -12.51 -1.99 -5.72
CA GLN A 44 -12.57 -2.69 -4.44
C GLN A 44 -13.30 -4.02 -4.55
N GLU A 45 -14.42 -4.05 -5.28
CA GLU A 45 -15.15 -5.30 -5.56
C GLU A 45 -14.32 -6.27 -6.43
N PHE A 46 -13.56 -5.75 -7.40
CA PHE A 46 -12.65 -6.57 -8.20
C PHE A 46 -11.50 -7.13 -7.35
N LEU A 47 -10.96 -6.35 -6.43
CA LEU A 47 -9.97 -6.82 -5.48
C LEU A 47 -10.54 -7.93 -4.57
N ALA A 48 -11.76 -7.77 -4.05
CA ALA A 48 -12.44 -8.78 -3.25
C ALA A 48 -12.69 -10.08 -4.05
N PHE A 49 -13.02 -9.97 -5.34
CA PHE A 49 -13.12 -11.11 -6.24
C PHE A 49 -11.78 -11.85 -6.38
N LEU A 50 -10.67 -11.13 -6.57
CA LEU A 50 -9.33 -11.73 -6.67
C LEU A 50 -8.82 -12.34 -5.36
N GLN A 51 -9.40 -11.97 -4.20
CA GLN A 51 -9.08 -12.59 -2.90
C GLN A 51 -9.71 -13.96 -2.72
N ASN A 52 -10.72 -14.30 -3.53
CA ASN A 52 -11.37 -15.61 -3.47
C ASN A 52 -10.52 -16.63 -4.22
N GLU A 53 -9.91 -17.56 -3.49
CA GLU A 53 -9.04 -18.60 -4.06
C GLU A 53 -9.74 -19.48 -5.12
N ASP A 54 -11.07 -19.67 -5.00
CA ASP A 54 -11.86 -20.42 -5.97
C ASP A 54 -11.96 -19.73 -7.34
N GLU A 55 -11.66 -18.43 -7.41
CA GLU A 55 -11.71 -17.62 -8.62
C GLU A 55 -10.32 -17.42 -9.26
N MET A 56 -9.26 -17.88 -8.61
CA MET A 56 -7.90 -17.88 -9.17
C MET A 56 -7.82 -18.89 -10.32
N GLN A 57 -7.28 -18.43 -11.44
CA GLN A 57 -7.06 -19.29 -12.61
C GLN A 57 -5.66 -19.90 -12.54
N ASP A 58 -5.49 -21.11 -13.09
CA ASP A 58 -4.21 -21.83 -13.06
C ASP A 58 -3.04 -21.07 -13.71
N ASP A 59 -3.35 -20.12 -14.61
CA ASP A 59 -2.38 -19.27 -15.31
C ASP A 59 -2.22 -17.88 -14.69
N ASP A 60 -2.83 -17.64 -13.52
CA ASP A 60 -2.67 -16.36 -12.81
C ASP A 60 -1.26 -16.22 -12.21
N TYR A 61 -0.78 -14.99 -12.23
CA TYR A 61 0.51 -14.67 -11.60
C TYR A 61 0.41 -14.79 -10.07
N PRO A 62 1.43 -15.34 -9.38
CA PRO A 62 1.40 -15.51 -7.93
C PRO A 62 1.32 -14.17 -7.17
N PHE A 63 1.75 -13.08 -7.80
CA PHE A 63 1.70 -11.72 -7.26
C PHE A 63 0.42 -10.95 -7.63
N LEU A 64 -0.52 -11.57 -8.34
CA LEU A 64 -1.65 -10.84 -8.95
C LEU A 64 -2.47 -10.06 -7.92
N LEU A 65 -2.78 -10.67 -6.79
CA LEU A 65 -3.55 -10.02 -5.72
C LEU A 65 -2.80 -8.83 -5.11
N GLU A 66 -1.51 -8.98 -4.82
CA GLU A 66 -0.71 -7.89 -4.26
C GLU A 66 -0.54 -6.73 -5.26
N LEU A 67 -0.34 -7.05 -6.54
CA LEU A 67 -0.28 -6.04 -7.59
C LEU A 67 -1.63 -5.31 -7.75
N ALA A 68 -2.75 -6.03 -7.69
CA ALA A 68 -4.07 -5.43 -7.72
C ALA A 68 -4.29 -4.50 -6.51
N HIS A 69 -3.90 -4.93 -5.33
CA HIS A 69 -3.95 -4.09 -4.14
C HIS A 69 -3.11 -2.83 -4.29
N TYR A 70 -1.88 -2.94 -4.80
CA TYR A 70 -0.98 -1.81 -5.02
C TYR A 70 -1.58 -0.77 -6.00
N GLU A 71 -2.13 -1.22 -7.13
CA GLU A 71 -2.80 -0.33 -8.09
C GLU A 71 -4.09 0.27 -7.51
N TYR A 72 -4.85 -0.50 -6.71
CA TYR A 72 -6.04 0.00 -6.03
C TYR A 72 -5.73 1.07 -4.98
N VAL A 73 -4.66 0.91 -4.19
CA VAL A 73 -4.27 1.85 -3.13
C VAL A 73 -3.96 3.24 -3.69
N GLU A 74 -3.33 3.33 -4.87
CA GLU A 74 -3.12 4.61 -5.56
C GLU A 74 -4.44 5.35 -5.79
N LEU A 75 -5.41 4.64 -6.38
CA LEU A 75 -6.73 5.20 -6.62
C LEU A 75 -7.45 5.57 -5.31
N ALA A 76 -7.46 4.64 -4.34
CA ALA A 76 -8.14 4.84 -3.06
C ALA A 76 -7.64 6.09 -2.33
N LEU A 77 -6.31 6.28 -2.30
CA LEU A 77 -5.71 7.44 -1.67
C LEU A 77 -5.98 8.73 -2.46
N SER A 78 -6.01 8.66 -3.80
CA SER A 78 -6.28 9.83 -4.65
C SER A 78 -7.69 10.39 -4.45
N ILE A 79 -8.66 9.52 -4.14
CA ILE A 79 -10.08 9.90 -3.94
C ILE A 79 -10.48 9.96 -2.46
N SER A 80 -9.56 9.70 -1.52
CA SER A 80 -9.86 9.78 -0.09
C SER A 80 -10.29 11.20 0.29
N GLU A 81 -11.37 11.27 1.05
CA GLU A 81 -11.90 12.52 1.64
C GLU A 81 -11.28 12.82 3.01
N ASP A 82 -10.35 11.99 3.47
CA ASP A 82 -9.64 12.21 4.72
C ASP A 82 -8.80 13.49 4.68
N HIS A 83 -8.74 14.16 5.80
CA HIS A 83 -7.95 15.39 5.98
C HIS A 83 -7.14 15.31 7.27
N ASN A 84 -5.92 15.82 7.21
CA ASN A 84 -5.10 15.95 8.40
C ASN A 84 -5.74 16.94 9.39
N ASN A 85 -5.94 16.50 10.63
CA ASN A 85 -6.22 17.43 11.70
C ASN A 85 -4.90 18.08 12.15
N LEU A 86 -4.77 19.36 11.89
CA LEU A 86 -3.58 20.15 12.23
C LEU A 86 -3.69 20.88 13.57
N GLU A 87 -4.78 20.66 14.34
CA GLU A 87 -4.95 21.26 15.64
C GLU A 87 -3.87 20.75 16.62
N GLY A 88 -3.08 21.66 17.15
CA GLY A 88 -1.95 21.32 18.04
C GLY A 88 -0.70 20.79 17.33
N VAL A 89 -0.72 20.63 16.02
CA VAL A 89 0.46 20.20 15.25
C VAL A 89 1.38 21.40 14.98
N VAL A 90 2.68 21.23 15.27
CA VAL A 90 3.73 22.21 14.98
C VAL A 90 4.52 21.70 13.77
N PRO A 91 4.31 22.25 12.55
CA PRO A 91 4.91 21.71 11.32
C PRO A 91 6.46 21.69 11.33
N ASP A 92 7.07 22.67 11.98
CA ASP A 92 8.54 22.80 12.09
C ASP A 92 9.03 22.38 13.49
N GLY A 93 8.25 21.56 14.22
CA GLY A 93 8.59 21.07 15.55
C GLY A 93 9.77 20.10 15.53
N ASP A 94 10.48 20.02 16.66
CA ASP A 94 11.52 19.00 16.84
C ASP A 94 10.89 17.61 17.01
N LEU A 95 11.01 16.77 15.97
CA LEU A 95 10.43 15.44 15.92
C LEU A 95 10.99 14.49 16.99
N LEU A 96 12.20 14.74 17.50
CA LEU A 96 12.79 13.94 18.58
C LEU A 96 12.22 14.33 19.94
N ALA A 97 12.11 15.65 20.18
CA ALA A 97 11.67 16.18 21.47
C ALA A 97 10.14 16.19 21.64
N GLN A 98 9.40 16.15 20.54
CA GLN A 98 7.94 16.20 20.54
C GLN A 98 7.32 14.86 20.13
N VAL A 99 6.01 14.75 20.27
CA VAL A 99 5.22 13.58 19.81
C VAL A 99 5.09 13.66 18.28
N PRO A 100 5.66 12.73 17.52
CA PRO A 100 5.52 12.74 16.08
C PRO A 100 4.12 12.32 15.66
N VAL A 101 3.59 12.96 14.61
CA VAL A 101 2.28 12.65 14.03
C VAL A 101 2.46 12.36 12.54
N LYS A 102 1.98 11.18 12.11
CA LYS A 102 1.95 10.81 10.69
C LYS A 102 0.69 11.36 10.03
N SER A 103 0.82 11.77 8.77
CA SER A 103 -0.35 12.14 7.95
C SER A 103 -1.31 10.96 7.80
N VAL A 104 -2.62 11.18 7.95
CA VAL A 104 -3.66 10.20 7.64
C VAL A 104 -3.70 9.84 6.14
N LEU A 105 -3.07 10.66 5.30
CA LEU A 105 -2.88 10.46 3.87
C LEU A 105 -1.54 9.80 3.53
N ALA A 106 -0.91 9.11 4.48
CA ALA A 106 0.30 8.33 4.28
C ALA A 106 0.07 6.92 4.82
N TRP A 107 -0.06 5.96 3.93
CA TRP A 107 -0.32 4.56 4.23
C TRP A 107 0.92 3.72 4.01
N VAL A 108 1.19 2.75 4.86
CA VAL A 108 2.34 1.85 4.73
C VAL A 108 1.84 0.43 4.58
N TYR A 109 2.34 -0.25 3.54
CA TYR A 109 1.99 -1.64 3.23
C TYR A 109 3.24 -2.50 3.13
N ALA A 110 3.10 -3.78 3.50
CA ALA A 110 4.10 -4.81 3.29
C ALA A 110 3.62 -5.77 2.20
N TYR A 111 4.44 -6.00 1.19
CA TYR A 111 4.19 -6.93 0.10
C TYR A 111 5.25 -8.03 0.09
N GLN A 112 4.86 -9.23 -0.26
CA GLN A 112 5.80 -10.33 -0.47
C GLN A 112 6.53 -10.21 -1.82
N TYR A 113 5.89 -9.56 -2.79
CA TYR A 113 6.44 -9.31 -4.11
C TYR A 113 6.81 -7.85 -4.30
N PRO A 114 7.87 -7.53 -5.09
CA PRO A 114 8.26 -6.14 -5.39
C PRO A 114 7.28 -5.50 -6.41
N VAL A 115 6.02 -5.32 -6.02
CA VAL A 115 4.88 -4.92 -6.87
C VAL A 115 5.14 -3.64 -7.66
N HIS A 116 5.89 -2.69 -7.11
CA HIS A 116 6.25 -1.42 -7.75
C HIS A 116 7.23 -1.56 -8.92
N ARG A 117 7.86 -2.75 -9.07
CA ARG A 117 8.81 -3.07 -10.15
C ARG A 117 8.19 -3.95 -11.24
N ILE A 118 7.01 -4.52 -10.98
CA ILE A 118 6.36 -5.47 -11.89
C ILE A 118 5.94 -4.76 -13.18
N ASN A 119 6.32 -5.36 -14.28
CA ASN A 119 5.97 -4.93 -15.65
C ASN A 119 6.15 -6.13 -16.60
N ARG A 120 5.96 -5.92 -17.92
CA ARG A 120 6.11 -7.00 -18.93
C ARG A 120 7.50 -7.66 -18.97
N ASP A 121 8.53 -6.92 -18.59
CA ASP A 121 9.92 -7.40 -18.63
C ASP A 121 10.36 -8.00 -17.28
N TYR A 122 9.54 -7.81 -16.23
CA TYR A 122 9.81 -8.30 -14.88
C TYR A 122 8.55 -8.84 -14.21
N THR A 123 8.43 -10.16 -14.17
CA THR A 123 7.32 -10.91 -13.56
C THR A 123 7.89 -11.98 -12.63
N PRO A 124 8.13 -11.68 -11.35
CA PRO A 124 8.75 -12.62 -10.41
C PRO A 124 7.84 -13.84 -10.18
N ALA A 125 8.41 -15.05 -10.25
CA ALA A 125 7.69 -16.29 -9.96
C ALA A 125 7.62 -16.61 -8.47
N GLU A 126 8.59 -16.09 -7.70
CA GLU A 126 8.73 -16.36 -6.27
C GLU A 126 8.68 -15.03 -5.50
N PRO A 127 8.22 -15.05 -4.24
CA PRO A 127 8.26 -13.88 -3.37
C PRO A 127 9.71 -13.43 -3.13
N ALA A 128 9.88 -12.18 -2.72
CA ALA A 128 11.16 -11.65 -2.29
C ALA A 128 11.64 -12.36 -1.00
N GLU A 129 12.93 -12.40 -0.76
CA GLU A 129 13.51 -12.98 0.47
C GLU A 129 13.03 -12.28 1.74
N GLN A 130 12.70 -11.01 1.64
CA GLN A 130 12.13 -10.19 2.73
C GLN A 130 10.97 -9.38 2.19
N PRO A 131 9.99 -9.04 3.04
CA PRO A 131 8.88 -8.18 2.65
C PRO A 131 9.37 -6.83 2.12
N VAL A 132 8.72 -6.36 1.07
CA VAL A 132 8.94 -5.04 0.48
C VAL A 132 7.95 -4.07 1.09
N PHE A 133 8.45 -3.06 1.80
CA PHE A 133 7.61 -2.05 2.44
C PHE A 133 7.47 -0.83 1.53
N ILE A 134 6.24 -0.40 1.31
CA ILE A 134 5.94 0.75 0.47
C ILE A 134 5.04 1.73 1.24
N ALA A 135 5.51 2.97 1.37
CA ALA A 135 4.66 4.07 1.76
C ALA A 135 4.00 4.67 0.52
N VAL A 136 2.67 4.81 0.59
CA VAL A 136 1.85 5.50 -0.41
C VAL A 136 1.32 6.76 0.24
N TYR A 137 1.54 7.92 -0.35
CA TYR A 137 1.18 9.18 0.27
C TYR A 137 0.65 10.20 -0.73
N ARG A 138 -0.31 11.03 -0.28
CA ARG A 138 -0.84 12.14 -1.09
C ARG A 138 -0.13 13.44 -0.73
N ARG A 139 0.39 14.10 -1.75
CA ARG A 139 1.05 15.41 -1.62
C ARG A 139 0.03 16.53 -1.51
N SER A 140 0.53 17.74 -1.20
CA SER A 140 -0.29 18.95 -1.11
C SER A 140 -0.87 19.42 -2.46
N ASP A 141 -0.35 18.90 -3.58
CA ASP A 141 -0.88 19.12 -4.93
C ASP A 141 -1.84 18.01 -5.39
N ASP A 142 -2.30 17.18 -4.45
CA ASP A 142 -3.16 16.01 -4.63
C ASP A 142 -2.54 14.86 -5.45
N SER A 143 -1.28 14.96 -5.84
CA SER A 143 -0.59 13.84 -6.49
C SER A 143 -0.25 12.74 -5.49
N VAL A 144 -0.41 11.48 -5.88
CA VAL A 144 -0.01 10.32 -5.09
C VAL A 144 1.45 9.99 -5.38
N GLY A 145 2.21 9.74 -4.32
CA GLY A 145 3.60 9.31 -4.39
C GLY A 145 3.81 7.96 -3.72
N PHE A 146 4.88 7.30 -4.13
CA PHE A 146 5.31 6.01 -3.59
C PHE A 146 6.75 6.10 -3.11
N LEU A 147 7.05 5.45 -2.00
CA LEU A 147 8.39 5.36 -1.45
C LEU A 147 8.64 3.94 -0.92
N GLU A 148 9.67 3.28 -1.46
CA GLU A 148 10.15 2.03 -0.88
C GLU A 148 10.88 2.32 0.43
N LEU A 149 10.47 1.64 1.50
CA LEU A 149 11.00 1.81 2.84
C LEU A 149 11.91 0.66 3.20
N ASN A 150 12.96 0.93 3.98
CA ASN A 150 13.62 -0.14 4.70
C ASN A 150 12.76 -0.63 5.89
N PRO A 151 12.99 -1.86 6.39
CA PRO A 151 12.17 -2.43 7.47
C PRO A 151 12.15 -1.58 8.75
N VAL A 152 13.26 -0.93 9.09
CA VAL A 152 13.37 -0.09 10.30
C VAL A 152 12.47 1.14 10.18
N THR A 153 12.49 1.81 9.03
CA THR A 153 11.62 2.97 8.76
C THR A 153 10.15 2.55 8.75
N ALA A 154 9.81 1.43 8.14
CA ALA A 154 8.44 0.92 8.13
C ALA A 154 7.94 0.66 9.57
N ARG A 155 8.77 0.03 10.40
CA ARG A 155 8.46 -0.24 11.81
C ARG A 155 8.33 1.03 12.64
N LEU A 156 9.17 2.05 12.38
CA LEU A 156 9.05 3.36 13.02
C LEU A 156 7.72 4.04 12.69
N LEU A 157 7.32 4.03 11.42
CA LEU A 157 6.04 4.63 11.01
C LEU A 157 4.85 3.89 11.65
N GLU A 158 4.92 2.58 11.78
CA GLU A 158 3.94 1.78 12.51
C GLU A 158 3.92 2.13 14.01
N ALA A 159 5.09 2.33 14.63
CA ALA A 159 5.18 2.75 16.03
C ALA A 159 4.59 4.15 16.24
N ILE A 160 4.75 5.07 15.28
CA ILE A 160 4.13 6.39 15.31
C ILE A 160 2.59 6.28 15.22
N ASP A 161 2.07 5.40 14.33
CA ASP A 161 0.63 5.19 14.20
C ASP A 161 -0.02 4.62 15.46
N ASN A 162 0.71 3.77 16.19
CA ASN A 162 0.24 3.11 17.43
C ASN A 162 0.70 3.83 18.70
N ASN A 163 1.07 5.10 18.62
CA ASN A 163 1.63 5.87 19.73
C ASN A 163 0.54 6.45 20.64
N ASP A 164 -0.30 5.59 21.21
CA ASP A 164 -1.37 5.98 22.14
C ASP A 164 -0.84 6.64 23.44
N GLU A 165 0.38 6.29 23.84
CA GLU A 165 1.05 6.83 25.01
C GLU A 165 1.65 8.22 24.80
N GLN A 166 1.57 8.77 23.59
CA GLN A 166 2.12 10.06 23.18
C GLN A 166 3.62 10.19 23.50
N GLN A 167 4.38 9.15 23.23
CA GLN A 167 5.82 9.14 23.40
C GLN A 167 6.47 10.10 22.39
N THR A 168 7.59 10.71 22.80
CA THR A 168 8.39 11.54 21.89
C THR A 168 9.08 10.70 20.82
N GLY A 169 9.48 11.32 19.71
CA GLY A 169 10.21 10.60 18.66
C GLY A 169 11.51 9.96 19.16
N GLU A 170 12.22 10.61 20.10
CA GLU A 170 13.40 10.00 20.72
C GLU A 170 13.03 8.71 21.49
N ALA A 171 11.95 8.73 22.28
CA ALA A 171 11.50 7.56 23.04
C ALA A 171 11.12 6.40 22.09
N LEU A 172 10.39 6.69 21.02
CA LEU A 172 10.03 5.69 20.00
C LEU A 172 11.27 5.08 19.32
N LEU A 173 12.26 5.90 18.96
CA LEU A 173 13.50 5.43 18.35
C LEU A 173 14.32 4.58 19.31
N ARG A 174 14.37 4.92 20.60
CA ARG A 174 15.06 4.11 21.62
C ARG A 174 14.37 2.76 21.82
N SER A 175 13.04 2.75 21.92
CA SER A 175 12.26 1.50 21.99
C SER A 175 12.47 0.63 20.75
N LEU A 176 12.50 1.24 19.56
CA LEU A 176 12.78 0.53 18.32
C LEU A 176 14.20 -0.06 18.29
N ALA A 177 15.22 0.69 18.76
CA ALA A 177 16.59 0.22 18.84
C ALA A 177 16.71 -1.01 19.75
N GLU A 178 15.99 -1.02 20.87
CA GLU A 178 15.92 -2.18 21.78
C GLU A 178 15.23 -3.38 21.10
N GLU A 179 14.10 -3.15 20.44
CA GLU A 179 13.33 -4.20 19.71
C GLU A 179 14.19 -4.93 18.66
N ILE A 180 14.96 -4.17 17.87
CA ILE A 180 15.82 -4.73 16.82
C ILE A 180 17.23 -5.11 17.29
N ASN A 181 17.51 -5.01 18.61
CA ASN A 181 18.84 -5.23 19.20
C ASN A 181 19.94 -4.38 18.53
N TYR A 182 19.66 -3.13 18.24
CA TYR A 182 20.61 -2.22 17.61
C TYR A 182 21.64 -1.74 18.63
N ALA A 183 22.93 -2.03 18.37
CA ALA A 183 24.00 -1.87 19.36
C ALA A 183 24.28 -0.41 19.77
N ASP A 184 23.93 0.56 18.91
CA ASP A 184 24.18 2.00 19.14
C ASP A 184 22.86 2.78 18.95
N ALA A 185 22.01 2.75 19.99
CA ALA A 185 20.74 3.48 19.97
C ALA A 185 20.94 4.99 19.75
N ASP A 186 22.06 5.56 20.21
CA ASP A 186 22.36 6.99 20.02
C ASP A 186 22.68 7.33 18.56
N ALA A 187 23.11 6.36 17.75
CA ALA A 187 23.30 6.55 16.32
C ALA A 187 21.99 6.58 15.54
N LEU A 188 20.93 5.95 16.05
CA LEU A 188 19.59 5.95 15.47
C LEU A 188 18.85 7.26 15.74
N VAL A 189 19.19 7.96 16.83
CA VAL A 189 18.57 9.22 17.30
C VAL A 189 19.26 10.47 16.69
N LYS A 190 20.38 10.32 16.02
CA LYS A 190 21.11 11.43 15.36
C LYS A 190 20.68 11.65 13.93
#